data_56a0beafe534f88cb8853a8974012842
#
_entry.id   56a0beafe534f88cb8853a8974012842
#
_cell.length_a   1.000
_cell.length_b   1.000
_cell.length_c   1.000
_cell.angle_alpha   90.00
_cell.angle_beta   90.00
_cell.angle_gamma   90.00
#
_symmetry.space_group_name_H-M   'P 1'
#
loop_
_entity.id
_entity.type
_entity.pdbx_description
1 polymer ?
#
loop_
_entity_poly.entity_id
_entity_poly.type
_entity_poly.pdbx_seq_one_letter_code
_entity_poly.pdbx_strand_id
1 'polypeptide(L)'
;MTHHEARAQFPVLERYAYLNAGSAGPLPRTAVKAARTRLERDLTEGRSGKANMEELFQLRERVRGGIAAVLGASAEHVALTESTTRGCQIVATGLGLGADDEIVTTDQEHFGLLGPLHASGARVVVAEADEDALLAAVTPRTRLIAVSHVLWTTGHKLDLARLRRPDGPQLLVDGAQSAGAIPVDLTGADFFTVSAQKWLCGPDPSGALFVREPERLAVALPSAFSPQSYETDGSFVPKDGARRFDSGWIGAPSLAGLEASLGVHPDWRYEGAAAAAARCRELLTPLVDVVTPPGESTLVSFRPPGNPADLVAALAERGVIVREVPGRNLVRASCGWWTSEDDLRRLAGGLGGG
;
A
#
# COMPACT_ATOMS: atom_id res chain seq x y z
N MET A 1 -2.55 0.38 24.67
CA MET A 1 -2.63 1.78 24.20
C MET A 1 -4.08 2.11 23.91
N THR A 2 -4.65 3.17 24.54
CA THR A 2 -6.01 3.66 24.29
C THR A 2 -6.09 4.42 22.96
N HIS A 3 -7.30 4.67 22.43
CA HIS A 3 -7.49 5.47 21.21
C HIS A 3 -6.92 6.89 21.37
N HIS A 4 -7.09 7.52 22.53
CA HIS A 4 -6.57 8.85 22.81
C HIS A 4 -5.03 8.88 22.77
N GLU A 5 -4.35 7.94 23.44
CA GLU A 5 -2.89 7.82 23.44
C GLU A 5 -2.34 7.54 22.03
N ALA A 6 -3.03 6.68 21.28
CA ALA A 6 -2.67 6.34 19.92
C ALA A 6 -2.80 7.55 18.98
N ARG A 7 -3.92 8.28 19.07
CA ARG A 7 -4.17 9.49 18.29
C ARG A 7 -3.18 10.62 18.61
N ALA A 8 -2.74 10.75 19.88
CA ALA A 8 -1.76 11.74 20.31
C ALA A 8 -0.38 11.59 19.65
N GLN A 9 -0.09 10.43 19.02
CA GLN A 9 1.12 10.25 18.23
C GLN A 9 1.12 11.10 16.95
N PHE A 10 -0.04 11.59 16.49
CA PHE A 10 -0.21 12.29 15.23
C PHE A 10 -0.64 13.75 15.40
N PRO A 11 0.28 14.71 15.48
CA PRO A 11 -0.05 16.14 15.71
C PRO A 11 -0.97 16.74 14.65
N VAL A 12 -0.93 16.25 13.42
CA VAL A 12 -1.79 16.71 12.33
C VAL A 12 -3.27 16.55 12.64
N LEU A 13 -3.64 15.57 13.49
CA LEU A 13 -5.01 15.28 13.90
C LEU A 13 -5.59 16.29 14.92
N GLU A 14 -4.75 17.11 15.53
CA GLU A 14 -5.18 18.23 16.38
C GLU A 14 -5.77 19.37 15.52
N ARG A 15 -5.31 19.48 14.28
CA ARG A 15 -5.69 20.54 13.35
C ARG A 15 -6.75 20.10 12.34
N TYR A 16 -6.63 18.88 11.83
CA TYR A 16 -7.43 18.40 10.70
C TYR A 16 -8.22 17.13 11.05
N ALA A 17 -9.43 17.02 10.52
CA ALA A 17 -10.08 15.73 10.29
C ALA A 17 -9.38 15.06 9.10
N TYR A 18 -8.33 14.27 9.40
CA TYR A 18 -7.43 13.72 8.38
C TYR A 18 -7.95 12.38 7.87
N LEU A 19 -8.79 12.43 6.84
CA LEU A 19 -9.47 11.28 6.25
C LEU A 19 -8.92 10.94 4.85
N ASN A 20 -7.58 10.97 4.69
CA ASN A 20 -6.92 10.75 3.40
C ASN A 20 -5.71 9.81 3.46
N ALA A 21 -5.68 8.86 4.38
CA ALA A 21 -4.60 7.86 4.46
C ALA A 21 -4.46 7.00 3.19
N GLY A 22 -5.53 6.83 2.43
CA GLY A 22 -5.47 6.18 1.13
C GLY A 22 -4.61 6.91 0.08
N SER A 23 -4.22 8.18 0.32
CA SER A 23 -3.20 8.89 -0.45
C SER A 23 -1.85 8.90 0.28
N ALA A 24 -1.84 9.41 1.52
CA ALA A 24 -0.70 9.40 2.44
C ALA A 24 -1.24 9.35 3.87
N GLY A 25 -0.69 8.49 4.72
CA GLY A 25 -1.02 8.40 6.13
C GLY A 25 -0.43 9.57 6.95
N PRO A 26 -1.00 9.87 8.12
CA PRO A 26 -0.39 10.85 9.01
C PRO A 26 0.93 10.30 9.58
N LEU A 27 1.96 11.13 9.68
CA LEU A 27 3.25 10.71 10.26
C LEU A 27 3.21 10.80 11.79
N PRO A 28 3.56 9.73 12.52
CA PRO A 28 3.65 9.78 13.97
C PRO A 28 4.92 10.52 14.43
N ARG A 29 4.86 11.13 15.62
CA ARG A 29 6.00 11.84 16.26
C ARG A 29 7.26 10.96 16.34
N THR A 30 7.06 9.68 16.66
CA THR A 30 8.16 8.70 16.77
C THR A 30 8.86 8.47 15.45
N ALA A 31 8.15 8.39 14.32
CA ALA A 31 8.75 8.24 13.00
C ALA A 31 9.60 9.46 12.63
N VAL A 32 9.07 10.67 12.85
CA VAL A 32 9.82 11.91 12.59
C VAL A 32 11.05 12.02 13.47
N LYS A 33 10.94 11.68 14.77
CA LYS A 33 12.07 11.64 15.70
C LYS A 33 13.16 10.68 15.24
N ALA A 34 12.81 9.44 14.90
CA ALA A 34 13.76 8.42 14.44
C ALA A 34 14.48 8.84 13.15
N ALA A 35 13.74 9.38 12.18
CA ALA A 35 14.32 9.88 10.93
C ALA A 35 15.30 11.04 11.17
N ARG A 36 14.94 12.00 12.02
CA ARG A 36 15.82 13.13 12.40
C ARG A 36 17.07 12.67 13.13
N THR A 37 16.94 11.79 14.12
CA THR A 37 18.09 11.22 14.85
C THR A 37 19.05 10.52 13.89
N ARG A 38 18.53 9.78 12.90
CA ARG A 38 19.36 9.14 11.88
C ARG A 38 20.08 10.17 11.00
N LEU A 39 19.41 11.25 10.57
CA LEU A 39 20.03 12.33 9.81
C LEU A 39 21.09 13.09 10.59
N GLU A 40 20.85 13.37 11.87
CA GLU A 40 21.80 14.03 12.77
C GLU A 40 23.07 13.18 12.95
N ARG A 41 22.90 11.87 13.09
CA ARG A 41 24.01 10.94 13.14
C ARG A 41 24.79 10.92 11.81
N ASP A 42 24.10 10.81 10.67
CA ASP A 42 24.73 10.83 9.35
C ASP A 42 25.52 12.12 9.11
N LEU A 43 25.07 13.26 9.68
CA LEU A 43 25.74 14.56 9.63
C LEU A 43 27.02 14.59 10.49
N THR A 44 26.98 14.04 11.69
CA THR A 44 28.08 14.18 12.69
C THR A 44 29.10 13.05 12.63
N GLU A 45 28.68 11.83 12.30
CA GLU A 45 29.52 10.64 12.26
C GLU A 45 29.87 10.19 10.84
N GLY A 46 29.13 10.71 9.82
CA GLY A 46 29.25 10.30 8.42
C GLY A 46 28.48 9.02 8.11
N ARG A 47 28.54 8.61 6.82
CA ARG A 47 27.78 7.47 6.29
C ARG A 47 28.67 6.36 5.73
N SER A 48 29.94 6.32 6.10
CA SER A 48 30.92 5.36 5.57
C SER A 48 31.39 4.39 6.63
N GLY A 49 32.07 3.34 6.18
CA GLY A 49 32.70 2.35 7.03
C GLY A 49 31.80 1.15 7.37
N LYS A 50 32.48 0.10 7.85
CA LYS A 50 31.87 -1.22 8.09
C LYS A 50 30.73 -1.15 9.11
N ALA A 51 30.92 -0.44 10.22
CA ALA A 51 29.91 -0.33 11.27
C ALA A 51 28.61 0.32 10.80
N ASN A 52 28.71 1.39 9.98
CA ASN A 52 27.52 2.03 9.41
C ASN A 52 26.77 1.11 8.43
N MET A 53 27.51 0.32 7.63
CA MET A 53 26.88 -0.63 6.70
C MET A 53 26.20 -1.78 7.45
N GLU A 54 26.84 -2.32 8.48
CA GLU A 54 26.25 -3.37 9.32
C GLU A 54 24.95 -2.90 9.97
N GLU A 55 24.94 -1.69 10.52
CA GLU A 55 23.73 -1.11 11.10
C GLU A 55 22.63 -0.86 10.07
N LEU A 56 22.97 -0.39 8.86
CA LEU A 56 22.01 -0.25 7.76
C LEU A 56 21.39 -1.59 7.40
N PHE A 57 22.17 -2.65 7.30
CA PHE A 57 21.65 -3.99 7.04
C PHE A 57 20.75 -4.48 8.18
N GLN A 58 21.14 -4.28 9.44
CA GLN A 58 20.30 -4.62 10.59
C GLN A 58 18.98 -3.84 10.59
N LEU A 59 19.01 -2.55 10.27
CA LEU A 59 17.80 -1.72 10.14
C LEU A 59 16.88 -2.24 9.04
N ARG A 60 17.42 -2.62 7.88
CA ARG A 60 16.66 -3.24 6.80
C ARG A 60 15.97 -4.52 7.27
N GLU A 61 16.67 -5.39 7.99
CA GLU A 61 16.08 -6.64 8.50
C GLU A 61 14.99 -6.39 9.55
N ARG A 62 15.13 -5.39 10.44
CA ARG A 62 14.08 -5.04 11.41
C ARG A 62 12.83 -4.49 10.70
N VAL A 63 13.00 -3.60 9.71
CA VAL A 63 11.89 -3.09 8.89
C VAL A 63 11.19 -4.22 8.12
N ARG A 64 11.98 -5.12 7.51
CA ARG A 64 11.47 -6.31 6.79
C ARG A 64 10.63 -7.19 7.72
N GLY A 65 11.14 -7.49 8.91
CA GLY A 65 10.44 -8.26 9.94
C GLY A 65 9.15 -7.58 10.38
N GLY A 66 9.16 -6.27 10.56
CA GLY A 66 7.97 -5.49 10.91
C GLY A 66 6.89 -5.52 9.83
N ILE A 67 7.26 -5.38 8.55
CA ILE A 67 6.31 -5.50 7.43
C ILE A 67 5.81 -6.94 7.31
N ALA A 68 6.70 -7.93 7.43
CA ALA A 68 6.32 -9.35 7.40
C ALA A 68 5.29 -9.67 8.49
N ALA A 69 5.45 -9.14 9.70
CA ALA A 69 4.48 -9.29 10.79
C ALA A 69 3.10 -8.66 10.46
N VAL A 70 3.08 -7.49 9.80
CA VAL A 70 1.82 -6.88 9.33
C VAL A 70 1.10 -7.77 8.32
N LEU A 71 1.86 -8.44 7.45
CA LEU A 71 1.35 -9.33 6.40
C LEU A 71 1.06 -10.77 6.86
N GLY A 72 1.44 -11.13 8.08
CA GLY A 72 1.36 -12.53 8.54
C GLY A 72 2.30 -13.47 7.75
N ALA A 73 3.44 -12.96 7.27
CA ALA A 73 4.39 -13.67 6.41
C ALA A 73 5.74 -13.88 7.11
N SER A 74 6.57 -14.79 6.57
CA SER A 74 7.98 -14.88 6.93
C SER A 74 8.79 -13.77 6.24
N ALA A 75 9.78 -13.21 6.94
CA ALA A 75 10.65 -12.16 6.42
C ALA A 75 11.45 -12.59 5.17
N GLU A 76 11.68 -13.88 4.97
CA GLU A 76 12.36 -14.41 3.77
C GLU A 76 11.57 -14.20 2.48
N HIS A 77 10.23 -14.05 2.57
CA HIS A 77 9.34 -13.78 1.44
C HIS A 77 9.12 -12.27 1.17
N VAL A 78 9.76 -11.38 1.93
CA VAL A 78 9.55 -9.93 1.81
C VAL A 78 10.79 -9.23 1.28
N ALA A 79 10.67 -8.53 0.16
CA ALA A 79 11.65 -7.58 -0.34
C ALA A 79 11.28 -6.15 0.09
N LEU A 80 12.28 -5.32 0.38
CA LEU A 80 12.06 -3.89 0.63
C LEU A 80 12.08 -3.12 -0.69
N THR A 81 11.02 -2.35 -0.93
CA THR A 81 10.89 -1.50 -2.11
C THR A 81 10.57 -0.06 -1.69
N GLU A 82 10.67 0.88 -2.62
CA GLU A 82 10.30 2.26 -2.37
C GLU A 82 8.80 2.54 -2.57
N SER A 83 8.05 1.61 -3.20
CA SER A 83 6.62 1.79 -3.50
C SER A 83 5.96 0.50 -3.99
N THR A 84 4.62 0.44 -4.03
CA THR A 84 3.87 -0.61 -4.73
C THR A 84 4.22 -0.66 -6.21
N THR A 85 4.35 0.49 -6.88
CA THR A 85 4.73 0.56 -8.30
C THR A 85 6.05 -0.16 -8.58
N ARG A 86 7.05 0.01 -7.70
CA ARG A 86 8.32 -0.71 -7.83
C ARG A 86 8.15 -2.22 -7.66
N GLY A 87 7.32 -2.66 -6.72
CA GLY A 87 6.97 -4.07 -6.57
C GLY A 87 6.31 -4.64 -7.83
N CYS A 88 5.36 -3.91 -8.42
CA CYS A 88 4.71 -4.30 -9.67
C CYS A 88 5.71 -4.40 -10.84
N GLN A 89 6.65 -3.46 -10.95
CA GLN A 89 7.71 -3.49 -11.96
C GLN A 89 8.60 -4.72 -11.82
N ILE A 90 9.02 -5.06 -10.60
CA ILE A 90 9.85 -6.24 -10.31
C ILE A 90 9.13 -7.51 -10.79
N VAL A 91 7.83 -7.64 -10.47
CA VAL A 91 7.05 -8.81 -10.88
C VAL A 91 6.85 -8.85 -12.39
N ALA A 92 6.36 -7.77 -12.99
CA ALA A 92 6.05 -7.71 -14.42
C ALA A 92 7.29 -8.00 -15.29
N THR A 93 8.47 -7.48 -14.90
CA THR A 93 9.72 -7.75 -15.61
C THR A 93 10.31 -9.12 -15.29
N GLY A 94 10.21 -9.56 -14.01
CA GLY A 94 10.76 -10.84 -13.57
C GLY A 94 10.03 -12.06 -14.13
N LEU A 95 8.76 -11.90 -14.51
CA LEU A 95 7.97 -12.96 -15.17
C LEU A 95 8.37 -13.17 -16.65
N GLY A 96 9.12 -12.24 -17.26
CA GLY A 96 9.57 -12.34 -18.65
C GLY A 96 8.41 -12.44 -19.63
N LEU A 97 7.32 -11.70 -19.39
CA LEU A 97 6.11 -11.71 -20.22
C LEU A 97 6.40 -11.06 -21.59
N GLY A 98 5.76 -11.57 -22.63
CA GLY A 98 5.90 -11.09 -24.01
C GLY A 98 4.57 -10.90 -24.72
N ALA A 99 4.62 -10.58 -26.02
CA ALA A 99 3.44 -10.25 -26.83
C ALA A 99 2.40 -11.38 -26.97
N ASP A 100 2.83 -12.63 -26.76
CA ASP A 100 1.94 -13.81 -26.81
C ASP A 100 1.26 -14.09 -25.47
N ASP A 101 1.71 -13.44 -24.38
CA ASP A 101 1.14 -13.58 -23.04
C ASP A 101 0.03 -12.54 -22.79
N GLU A 102 -0.89 -12.89 -21.90
CA GLU A 102 -1.95 -12.00 -21.45
C GLU A 102 -1.87 -11.73 -19.94
N ILE A 103 -2.21 -10.49 -19.56
CA ILE A 103 -2.42 -10.07 -18.18
C ILE A 103 -3.88 -9.64 -18.04
N VAL A 104 -4.62 -10.23 -17.11
CA VAL A 104 -5.99 -9.81 -16.78
C VAL A 104 -5.93 -8.85 -15.59
N THR A 105 -6.65 -7.73 -15.70
CA THR A 105 -6.73 -6.68 -14.66
C THR A 105 -8.10 -6.04 -14.63
N THR A 106 -8.37 -5.15 -13.64
CA THR A 106 -9.67 -4.49 -13.53
C THR A 106 -9.70 -3.11 -14.21
N ASP A 107 -10.91 -2.60 -14.48
CA ASP A 107 -11.17 -1.24 -14.98
C ASP A 107 -11.04 -0.16 -13.88
N GLN A 108 -10.67 -0.53 -12.66
CA GLN A 108 -10.56 0.37 -11.51
C GLN A 108 -9.16 0.43 -10.89
N GLU A 109 -8.14 0.02 -11.63
CA GLU A 109 -6.78 0.01 -11.12
C GLU A 109 -6.11 1.39 -11.10
N HIS A 110 -5.18 1.55 -10.17
CA HIS A 110 -4.33 2.72 -10.13
C HIS A 110 -3.22 2.62 -11.17
N PHE A 111 -2.79 3.76 -11.73
CA PHE A 111 -1.70 3.79 -12.74
C PHE A 111 -0.39 3.18 -12.22
N GLY A 112 -0.17 3.18 -10.90
CA GLY A 112 0.99 2.52 -10.28
C GLY A 112 1.06 1.01 -10.52
N LEU A 113 -0.08 0.35 -10.78
CA LEU A 113 -0.18 -1.02 -11.25
C LEU A 113 -0.20 -1.07 -12.78
N LEU A 114 -1.11 -0.32 -13.42
CA LEU A 114 -1.31 -0.38 -14.87
C LEU A 114 -0.06 -0.05 -15.68
N GLY A 115 0.72 0.96 -15.27
CA GLY A 115 1.94 1.36 -15.98
C GLY A 115 2.94 0.22 -16.13
N PRO A 116 3.34 -0.47 -15.05
CA PRO A 116 4.17 -1.69 -15.13
C PRO A 116 3.59 -2.80 -16.00
N LEU A 117 2.26 -3.05 -15.94
CA LEU A 117 1.64 -4.08 -16.77
C LEU A 117 1.76 -3.77 -18.26
N HIS A 118 1.44 -2.55 -18.68
CA HIS A 118 1.60 -2.14 -20.08
C HIS A 118 3.05 -2.09 -20.52
N ALA A 119 3.99 -1.79 -19.63
CA ALA A 119 5.42 -1.78 -19.95
C ALA A 119 6.02 -3.20 -20.07
N SER A 120 5.33 -4.26 -19.65
CA SER A 120 5.80 -5.65 -19.73
C SER A 120 5.89 -6.20 -21.15
N GLY A 121 5.18 -5.59 -22.10
CA GLY A 121 5.03 -6.07 -23.47
C GLY A 121 3.91 -7.10 -23.68
N ALA A 122 3.28 -7.61 -22.61
CA ALA A 122 2.13 -8.51 -22.69
C ALA A 122 0.87 -7.76 -23.08
N ARG A 123 -0.13 -8.48 -23.57
CA ARG A 123 -1.46 -7.95 -23.81
C ARG A 123 -2.22 -7.78 -22.52
N VAL A 124 -2.57 -6.54 -22.16
CA VAL A 124 -3.40 -6.23 -20.99
C VAL A 124 -4.88 -6.34 -21.36
N VAL A 125 -5.60 -7.24 -20.68
CA VAL A 125 -7.04 -7.48 -20.82
C VAL A 125 -7.73 -6.87 -19.61
N VAL A 126 -8.56 -5.87 -19.81
CA VAL A 126 -9.28 -5.15 -18.74
C VAL A 126 -10.69 -5.72 -18.64
N ALA A 127 -11.07 -6.18 -17.44
CA ALA A 127 -12.41 -6.67 -17.10
C ALA A 127 -13.08 -5.73 -16.09
N GLU A 128 -14.37 -5.91 -15.85
CA GLU A 128 -15.04 -5.27 -14.72
C GLU A 128 -14.39 -5.70 -13.40
N ALA A 129 -14.44 -4.83 -12.40
CA ALA A 129 -13.84 -5.08 -11.08
C ALA A 129 -14.71 -6.03 -10.23
N ASP A 130 -14.84 -7.25 -10.70
CA ASP A 130 -15.61 -8.36 -10.14
C ASP A 130 -14.87 -9.68 -10.40
N GLU A 131 -14.88 -10.61 -9.45
CA GLU A 131 -14.13 -11.86 -9.57
C GLU A 131 -14.61 -12.75 -10.71
N ASP A 132 -15.92 -12.81 -10.96
CA ASP A 132 -16.48 -13.65 -12.04
C ASP A 132 -16.11 -13.07 -13.42
N ALA A 133 -16.13 -11.74 -13.58
CA ALA A 133 -15.70 -11.07 -14.80
C ALA A 133 -14.19 -11.26 -15.04
N LEU A 134 -13.36 -11.14 -14.00
CA LEU A 134 -11.92 -11.40 -14.08
C LEU A 134 -11.64 -12.85 -14.51
N LEU A 135 -12.31 -13.83 -13.88
CA LEU A 135 -12.13 -15.25 -14.20
C LEU A 135 -12.64 -15.61 -15.60
N ALA A 136 -13.72 -14.97 -16.07
CA ALA A 136 -14.24 -15.15 -17.43
C ALA A 136 -13.29 -14.59 -18.49
N ALA A 137 -12.47 -13.59 -18.15
CA ALA A 137 -11.46 -13.00 -19.04
C ALA A 137 -10.18 -13.85 -19.16
N VAL A 138 -9.99 -14.87 -18.31
CA VAL A 138 -8.80 -15.74 -18.33
C VAL A 138 -8.84 -16.65 -19.55
N THR A 139 -7.75 -16.70 -20.29
CA THR A 139 -7.52 -17.58 -21.45
C THR A 139 -6.29 -18.48 -21.22
N PRO A 140 -6.03 -19.48 -22.06
CA PRO A 140 -4.78 -20.26 -21.99
C PRO A 140 -3.48 -19.43 -22.13
N ARG A 141 -3.56 -18.18 -22.63
CA ARG A 141 -2.44 -17.25 -22.72
C ARG A 141 -2.27 -16.38 -21.48
N THR A 142 -3.25 -16.36 -20.59
CA THR A 142 -3.16 -15.55 -19.37
C THR A 142 -2.11 -16.12 -18.43
N ARG A 143 -1.06 -15.33 -18.18
CA ARG A 143 0.06 -15.68 -17.29
C ARG A 143 -0.05 -15.01 -15.93
N LEU A 144 -0.77 -13.89 -15.86
CA LEU A 144 -0.90 -13.06 -14.67
C LEU A 144 -2.32 -12.51 -14.56
N ILE A 145 -2.91 -12.61 -13.36
CA ILE A 145 -3.99 -11.73 -12.91
C ILE A 145 -3.34 -10.68 -12.01
N ALA A 146 -3.57 -9.40 -12.28
CA ALA A 146 -2.98 -8.31 -11.52
C ALA A 146 -4.07 -7.33 -11.08
N VAL A 147 -4.33 -7.26 -9.76
CA VAL A 147 -5.47 -6.52 -9.21
C VAL A 147 -5.13 -5.82 -7.90
N SER A 148 -5.82 -4.73 -7.59
CA SER A 148 -5.84 -4.16 -6.24
C SER A 148 -6.67 -5.04 -5.30
N HIS A 149 -6.16 -5.34 -4.08
CA HIS A 149 -6.94 -6.05 -3.05
C HIS A 149 -8.19 -5.24 -2.63
N VAL A 150 -8.01 -3.94 -2.42
CA VAL A 150 -9.09 -2.99 -2.18
C VAL A 150 -9.01 -1.92 -3.27
N LEU A 151 -10.07 -1.78 -4.04
CA LEU A 151 -10.14 -0.82 -5.13
C LEU A 151 -10.05 0.61 -4.58
N TRP A 152 -9.07 1.36 -5.06
CA TRP A 152 -8.82 2.72 -4.57
C TRP A 152 -9.92 3.72 -4.91
N THR A 153 -10.80 3.37 -5.83
CA THR A 153 -11.94 4.17 -6.31
C THR A 153 -13.16 4.02 -5.42
N THR A 154 -13.66 2.79 -5.27
CA THR A 154 -14.92 2.49 -4.58
C THR A 154 -14.71 1.96 -3.16
N GLY A 155 -13.52 1.45 -2.83
CA GLY A 155 -13.27 0.74 -1.57
C GLY A 155 -13.81 -0.70 -1.57
N HIS A 156 -14.28 -1.22 -2.72
CA HIS A 156 -14.65 -2.63 -2.85
C HIS A 156 -13.42 -3.52 -2.65
N LYS A 157 -13.58 -4.61 -1.90
CA LYS A 157 -12.53 -5.58 -1.61
C LYS A 157 -12.74 -6.84 -2.43
N LEU A 158 -11.77 -7.19 -3.25
CA LEU A 158 -11.79 -8.44 -4.02
C LEU A 158 -11.46 -9.66 -3.15
N ASP A 159 -12.15 -10.77 -3.38
CA ASP A 159 -11.85 -12.06 -2.76
C ASP A 159 -10.70 -12.74 -3.51
N LEU A 160 -9.49 -12.59 -2.96
CA LEU A 160 -8.26 -13.13 -3.56
C LEU A 160 -8.27 -14.67 -3.60
N ALA A 161 -8.97 -15.34 -2.69
CA ALA A 161 -9.05 -16.80 -2.67
C ALA A 161 -9.85 -17.33 -3.87
N ARG A 162 -10.87 -16.60 -4.32
CA ARG A 162 -11.63 -16.93 -5.54
C ARG A 162 -10.81 -16.76 -6.81
N LEU A 163 -9.92 -15.79 -6.85
CA LEU A 163 -9.08 -15.50 -8.03
C LEU A 163 -7.94 -16.50 -8.22
N ARG A 164 -7.47 -17.12 -7.13
CA ARG A 164 -6.37 -18.09 -7.22
C ARG A 164 -6.85 -19.43 -7.76
N ARG A 165 -6.11 -19.96 -8.75
CA ARG A 165 -6.25 -21.31 -9.29
C ARG A 165 -4.92 -22.04 -9.16
N PRO A 166 -4.88 -23.32 -8.67
CA PRO A 166 -3.63 -24.08 -8.50
C PRO A 166 -2.79 -24.18 -9.77
N ASP A 167 -3.44 -24.42 -10.92
CA ASP A 167 -2.82 -24.54 -12.23
C ASP A 167 -3.13 -23.37 -13.15
N GLY A 168 -3.56 -22.24 -12.60
CA GLY A 168 -3.95 -21.03 -13.31
C GLY A 168 -2.83 -19.99 -13.40
N PRO A 169 -3.16 -18.77 -13.89
CA PRO A 169 -2.25 -17.64 -13.89
C PRO A 169 -1.82 -17.28 -12.46
N GLN A 170 -0.61 -16.72 -12.34
CA GLN A 170 -0.14 -16.17 -11.06
C GLN A 170 -0.97 -14.94 -10.67
N LEU A 171 -1.04 -14.64 -9.37
CA LEU A 171 -1.81 -13.51 -8.85
C LEU A 171 -0.88 -12.47 -8.22
N LEU A 172 -0.79 -11.29 -8.87
CA LEU A 172 -0.18 -10.07 -8.33
C LEU A 172 -1.26 -9.19 -7.68
N VAL A 173 -1.06 -8.87 -6.43
CA VAL A 173 -1.99 -8.06 -5.64
C VAL A 173 -1.35 -6.71 -5.28
N ASP A 174 -1.96 -5.60 -5.69
CA ASP A 174 -1.62 -4.28 -5.16
C ASP A 174 -2.30 -4.09 -3.80
N GLY A 175 -1.49 -4.15 -2.73
CA GLY A 175 -1.93 -4.00 -1.34
C GLY A 175 -1.94 -2.56 -0.83
N ALA A 176 -1.82 -1.55 -1.72
CA ALA A 176 -1.71 -0.14 -1.33
C ALA A 176 -2.87 0.38 -0.46
N GLN A 177 -4.06 -0.22 -0.56
CA GLN A 177 -5.24 0.17 0.22
C GLN A 177 -5.64 -0.87 1.28
N SER A 178 -4.90 -1.97 1.41
CA SER A 178 -5.20 -3.03 2.37
C SER A 178 -4.10 -3.25 3.43
N ALA A 179 -2.81 -3.20 3.03
CA ALA A 179 -1.70 -3.40 3.97
C ALA A 179 -1.70 -2.35 5.10
N GLY A 180 -1.99 -2.77 6.32
CA GLY A 180 -2.11 -1.89 7.50
C GLY A 180 -3.50 -1.25 7.70
N ALA A 181 -4.41 -1.35 6.72
CA ALA A 181 -5.79 -0.85 6.79
C ALA A 181 -6.77 -1.93 7.27
N ILE A 182 -6.63 -3.13 6.73
CA ILE A 182 -7.46 -4.31 7.03
C ILE A 182 -6.56 -5.53 7.26
N PRO A 183 -7.03 -6.59 7.90
CA PRO A 183 -6.32 -7.86 7.92
C PRO A 183 -6.07 -8.38 6.49
N VAL A 184 -4.86 -8.87 6.23
CA VAL A 184 -4.48 -9.42 4.92
C VAL A 184 -4.31 -10.92 5.04
N ASP A 185 -4.96 -11.69 4.16
CA ASP A 185 -4.69 -13.10 3.94
C ASP A 185 -3.92 -13.25 2.62
N LEU A 186 -2.67 -13.68 2.71
CA LEU A 186 -1.82 -13.90 1.55
C LEU A 186 -2.03 -15.26 0.87
N THR A 187 -2.91 -16.13 1.37
CA THR A 187 -3.10 -17.50 0.84
C THR A 187 -3.41 -17.49 -0.65
N GLY A 188 -4.16 -16.48 -1.13
CA GLY A 188 -4.48 -16.29 -2.53
C GLY A 188 -3.40 -15.63 -3.39
N ALA A 189 -2.43 -14.90 -2.83
CA ALA A 189 -1.48 -14.09 -3.59
C ALA A 189 -0.17 -14.83 -3.88
N ASP A 190 0.36 -14.75 -5.10
CA ASP A 190 1.75 -15.12 -5.41
C ASP A 190 2.70 -13.95 -5.16
N PHE A 191 2.21 -12.73 -5.41
CA PHE A 191 2.90 -11.48 -5.17
C PHE A 191 1.95 -10.48 -4.50
N PHE A 192 2.46 -9.72 -3.51
CA PHE A 192 1.67 -8.69 -2.82
C PHE A 192 2.53 -7.47 -2.55
N THR A 193 2.10 -6.29 -3.02
CA THR A 193 2.85 -5.04 -2.87
C THR A 193 2.34 -4.20 -1.71
N VAL A 194 3.24 -3.43 -1.08
CA VAL A 194 2.95 -2.57 0.07
C VAL A 194 3.43 -1.15 -0.17
N SER A 195 2.58 -0.17 0.11
CA SER A 195 2.93 1.26 0.22
C SER A 195 2.96 1.66 1.69
N ALA A 196 4.14 1.81 2.28
CA ALA A 196 4.24 2.04 3.72
C ALA A 196 3.88 3.48 4.13
N GLN A 197 3.96 4.46 3.22
CA GLN A 197 3.56 5.84 3.48
C GLN A 197 2.05 6.05 3.58
N LYS A 198 1.22 5.02 3.32
CA LYS A 198 -0.24 5.11 3.46
C LYS A 198 -0.67 4.66 4.85
N TRP A 199 -1.19 3.45 4.95
CA TRP A 199 -1.80 2.92 6.17
C TRP A 199 -0.80 2.47 7.24
N LEU A 200 0.47 2.24 6.86
CA LEU A 200 1.54 2.00 7.83
C LEU A 200 2.14 3.30 8.38
N CYS A 201 1.68 4.47 7.91
CA CYS A 201 2.08 5.79 8.41
C CYS A 201 3.60 6.04 8.37
N GLY A 202 4.33 5.35 7.49
CA GLY A 202 5.77 5.50 7.30
C GLY A 202 6.13 6.72 6.46
N PRO A 203 7.39 7.19 6.52
CA PRO A 203 7.88 8.21 5.61
C PRO A 203 8.03 7.70 4.17
N ASP A 204 7.97 8.62 3.20
CA ASP A 204 8.38 8.36 1.82
C ASP A 204 9.92 8.33 1.68
N PRO A 205 10.47 7.60 0.70
CA PRO A 205 9.87 6.48 -0.01
C PRO A 205 9.99 5.19 0.81
N SER A 206 8.92 4.43 0.95
CA SER A 206 8.97 3.16 1.66
C SER A 206 7.83 2.22 1.24
N GLY A 207 8.15 0.93 1.09
CA GLY A 207 7.23 -0.11 0.70
C GLY A 207 7.86 -1.48 0.75
N ALA A 208 7.14 -2.49 0.27
CA ALA A 208 7.64 -3.85 0.18
C ALA A 208 6.93 -4.64 -0.92
N LEU A 209 7.55 -5.77 -1.27
CA LEU A 209 7.00 -6.79 -2.12
C LEU A 209 7.10 -8.14 -1.42
N PHE A 210 5.97 -8.79 -1.19
CA PHE A 210 5.91 -10.21 -0.83
C PHE A 210 6.00 -11.05 -2.10
N VAL A 211 6.83 -12.09 -2.08
CA VAL A 211 6.98 -13.09 -3.15
C VAL A 211 6.86 -14.47 -2.54
N ARG A 212 5.86 -15.24 -2.96
CA ARG A 212 5.61 -16.58 -2.42
C ARG A 212 6.74 -17.56 -2.69
N GLU A 213 7.23 -17.57 -3.92
CA GLU A 213 8.31 -18.45 -4.39
C GLU A 213 9.42 -17.60 -5.04
N PRO A 214 10.30 -16.97 -4.24
CA PRO A 214 11.31 -16.03 -4.72
C PRO A 214 12.24 -16.60 -5.79
N GLU A 215 12.54 -17.90 -5.70
CA GLU A 215 13.48 -18.60 -6.60
C GLU A 215 12.90 -18.80 -8.01
N ARG A 216 11.57 -18.70 -8.16
CA ARG A 216 10.87 -18.87 -9.45
C ARG A 216 10.68 -17.55 -10.20
N LEU A 217 10.97 -16.40 -9.59
CA LEU A 217 10.92 -15.09 -10.22
C LEU A 217 12.34 -14.65 -10.61
N ALA A 218 12.54 -14.26 -11.87
CA ALA A 218 13.84 -13.78 -12.32
C ALA A 218 14.18 -12.42 -11.70
N VAL A 219 15.47 -12.21 -11.35
CA VAL A 219 15.97 -10.91 -10.88
C VAL A 219 16.27 -10.02 -12.10
N ALA A 220 15.20 -9.57 -12.78
CA ALA A 220 15.32 -8.76 -13.99
C ALA A 220 15.67 -7.29 -13.73
N LEU A 221 15.45 -6.81 -12.51
CA LEU A 221 15.78 -5.46 -12.05
C LEU A 221 16.73 -5.52 -10.83
N PRO A 222 17.97 -6.00 -11.00
CA PRO A 222 18.92 -6.12 -9.90
C PRO A 222 19.31 -4.75 -9.35
N SER A 223 19.52 -4.68 -8.05
CA SER A 223 20.09 -3.54 -7.33
C SER A 223 21.43 -3.93 -6.71
N ALA A 224 22.15 -2.96 -6.13
CA ALA A 224 23.36 -3.23 -5.35
C ALA A 224 23.10 -4.13 -4.12
N PHE A 225 21.85 -4.35 -3.73
CA PHE A 225 21.47 -5.21 -2.61
C PHE A 225 20.99 -6.60 -3.06
N SER A 226 20.85 -6.86 -4.36
CA SER A 226 20.40 -8.14 -4.91
C SER A 226 21.43 -9.27 -4.83
N PRO A 227 22.74 -9.02 -5.07
CA PRO A 227 23.74 -10.08 -5.08
C PRO A 227 24.12 -10.59 -3.69
N GLN A 228 24.28 -11.90 -3.57
CA GLN A 228 25.09 -12.54 -2.52
C GLN A 228 26.57 -12.36 -2.81
N SER A 229 26.95 -12.58 -4.09
CA SER A 229 28.27 -12.31 -4.64
C SER A 229 28.18 -11.92 -6.11
N TYR A 230 29.15 -11.19 -6.63
CA TYR A 230 29.20 -10.80 -8.04
C TYR A 230 30.65 -10.75 -8.55
N GLU A 231 30.82 -10.93 -9.85
CA GLU A 231 32.08 -10.87 -10.56
C GLU A 231 32.26 -9.51 -11.27
N THR A 232 33.50 -9.27 -11.75
CA THR A 232 33.84 -7.99 -12.42
C THR A 232 33.15 -7.80 -13.76
N ASP A 233 32.65 -8.86 -14.39
CA ASP A 233 31.90 -8.84 -15.64
C ASP A 233 30.39 -8.57 -15.43
N GLY A 234 29.95 -8.43 -14.16
CA GLY A 234 28.56 -8.17 -13.75
C GLY A 234 27.72 -9.44 -13.56
N SER A 235 28.27 -10.62 -13.77
CA SER A 235 27.59 -11.86 -13.37
C SER A 235 27.49 -11.94 -11.86
N PHE A 236 26.37 -12.49 -11.35
CA PHE A 236 26.14 -12.51 -9.89
C PHE A 236 25.32 -13.72 -9.45
N VAL A 237 25.50 -14.08 -8.18
CA VAL A 237 24.66 -15.03 -7.47
C VAL A 237 23.64 -14.22 -6.67
N PRO A 238 22.33 -14.37 -6.92
CA PRO A 238 21.30 -13.68 -6.15
C PRO A 238 21.30 -14.11 -4.69
N LYS A 239 20.90 -13.22 -3.80
CA LYS A 239 20.59 -13.58 -2.40
C LYS A 239 19.46 -14.59 -2.31
N ASP A 240 19.42 -15.33 -1.22
CA ASP A 240 18.32 -16.23 -0.91
C ASP A 240 17.04 -15.44 -0.56
N GLY A 241 15.90 -16.07 -0.86
CA GLY A 241 14.59 -15.51 -0.58
C GLY A 241 14.32 -14.21 -1.34
N ALA A 242 13.33 -13.45 -0.88
CA ALA A 242 12.90 -12.21 -1.54
C ALA A 242 13.91 -11.05 -1.41
N ARG A 243 14.95 -11.16 -0.57
CA ARG A 243 16.04 -10.16 -0.49
C ARG A 243 16.71 -9.87 -1.82
N ARG A 244 16.69 -10.84 -2.75
CA ARG A 244 17.20 -10.68 -4.14
C ARG A 244 16.51 -9.59 -4.94
N PHE A 245 15.28 -9.21 -4.52
CA PHE A 245 14.46 -8.16 -5.15
C PHE A 245 14.51 -6.84 -4.39
N ASP A 246 15.33 -6.72 -3.35
CA ASP A 246 15.46 -5.46 -2.62
C ASP A 246 15.78 -4.32 -3.57
N SER A 247 15.00 -3.25 -3.53
CA SER A 247 15.33 -2.01 -4.22
C SER A 247 16.66 -1.45 -3.71
N GLY A 248 17.28 -0.59 -4.53
CA GLY A 248 18.54 0.06 -4.21
C GLY A 248 18.51 0.85 -2.88
N TRP A 249 19.11 2.01 -2.88
CA TRP A 249 19.23 2.83 -1.69
C TRP A 249 17.89 3.46 -1.26
N ILE A 250 17.14 2.77 -0.39
CA ILE A 250 16.10 3.41 0.41
C ILE A 250 16.83 4.15 1.54
N GLY A 251 16.54 5.45 1.70
CA GLY A 251 17.23 6.29 2.69
C GLY A 251 17.13 5.72 4.11
N ALA A 252 18.25 5.61 4.82
CA ALA A 252 18.27 5.13 6.20
C ALA A 252 17.33 5.93 7.13
N PRO A 253 17.16 7.26 6.97
CA PRO A 253 16.16 8.02 7.72
C PRO A 253 14.71 7.56 7.48
N SER A 254 14.34 7.24 6.22
CA SER A 254 13.01 6.70 5.91
C SER A 254 12.81 5.32 6.53
N LEU A 255 13.81 4.45 6.48
CA LEU A 255 13.75 3.13 7.12
C LEU A 255 13.63 3.24 8.64
N ALA A 256 14.40 4.11 9.29
CA ALA A 256 14.31 4.35 10.73
C ALA A 256 12.93 4.92 11.13
N GLY A 257 12.42 5.84 10.32
CA GLY A 257 11.06 6.37 10.51
C GLY A 257 9.98 5.30 10.35
N LEU A 258 10.11 4.41 9.35
CA LEU A 258 9.16 3.32 9.13
C LEU A 258 9.21 2.29 10.26
N GLU A 259 10.40 1.88 10.74
CA GLU A 259 10.54 1.01 11.91
C GLU A 259 9.79 1.59 13.12
N ALA A 260 10.00 2.87 13.41
CA ALA A 260 9.33 3.55 14.51
C ALA A 260 7.82 3.69 14.29
N SER A 261 7.38 3.88 13.05
CA SER A 261 5.95 3.94 12.70
C SER A 261 5.25 2.61 12.91
N LEU A 262 5.86 1.50 12.51
CA LEU A 262 5.31 0.16 12.75
C LEU A 262 5.09 -0.12 14.25
N GLY A 263 5.93 0.45 15.12
CA GLY A 263 5.83 0.30 16.58
C GLY A 263 4.68 1.06 17.24
N VAL A 264 3.99 1.99 16.55
CA VAL A 264 2.86 2.75 17.14
C VAL A 264 1.49 2.16 16.78
N HIS A 265 1.45 1.12 15.96
CA HIS A 265 0.20 0.49 15.55
C HIS A 265 -0.40 -0.32 16.72
N PRO A 266 -1.62 0.00 17.21
CA PRO A 266 -2.23 -0.77 18.28
C PRO A 266 -2.76 -2.13 17.78
N ASP A 267 -2.91 -3.10 18.69
CA ASP A 267 -3.45 -4.42 18.34
C ASP A 267 -4.89 -4.33 17.81
N TRP A 268 -5.67 -3.39 18.34
CA TRP A 268 -7.06 -3.12 17.94
C TRP A 268 -7.19 -2.25 16.66
N ARG A 269 -6.10 -2.00 15.91
CA ARG A 269 -6.10 -1.07 14.74
C ARG A 269 -7.13 -1.43 13.68
N TYR A 270 -7.32 -2.70 13.40
CA TYR A 270 -8.24 -3.15 12.35
C TYR A 270 -9.69 -2.99 12.76
N GLU A 271 -10.04 -3.39 13.98
CA GLU A 271 -11.36 -3.19 14.56
C GLU A 271 -11.70 -1.71 14.69
N GLY A 272 -10.73 -0.90 15.13
CA GLY A 272 -10.89 0.55 15.23
C GLY A 272 -11.13 1.23 13.89
N ALA A 273 -10.36 0.86 12.86
CA ALA A 273 -10.53 1.40 11.51
C ALA A 273 -11.85 0.94 10.87
N ALA A 274 -12.25 -0.31 11.06
CA ALA A 274 -13.53 -0.84 10.58
C ALA A 274 -14.72 -0.13 11.24
N ALA A 275 -14.67 0.08 12.56
CA ALA A 275 -15.69 0.81 13.31
C ALA A 275 -15.79 2.28 12.82
N ALA A 276 -14.66 2.93 12.59
CA ALA A 276 -14.63 4.30 12.06
C ALA A 276 -15.23 4.38 10.65
N ALA A 277 -14.94 3.42 9.77
CA ALA A 277 -15.51 3.36 8.42
C ALA A 277 -17.02 3.08 8.44
N ALA A 278 -17.48 2.16 9.28
CA ALA A 278 -18.92 1.90 9.48
C ALA A 278 -19.64 3.15 9.97
N ARG A 279 -19.07 3.84 10.95
CA ARG A 279 -19.63 5.08 11.48
C ARG A 279 -19.63 6.22 10.45
N CYS A 280 -18.57 6.34 9.65
CA CYS A 280 -18.51 7.28 8.53
C CYS A 280 -19.67 7.03 7.55
N ARG A 281 -19.89 5.79 7.16
CA ARG A 281 -21.00 5.39 6.29
C ARG A 281 -22.36 5.76 6.89
N GLU A 282 -22.61 5.44 8.17
CA GLU A 282 -23.88 5.79 8.86
C GLU A 282 -24.19 7.29 8.79
N LEU A 283 -23.16 8.12 9.01
CA LEU A 283 -23.31 9.58 8.97
C LEU A 283 -23.51 10.12 7.54
N LEU A 284 -22.92 9.47 6.54
CA LEU A 284 -22.96 9.94 5.15
C LEU A 284 -24.19 9.43 4.38
N THR A 285 -24.68 8.21 4.64
CA THR A 285 -25.80 7.60 3.90
C THR A 285 -27.07 8.46 3.82
N PRO A 286 -27.49 9.22 4.88
CA PRO A 286 -28.65 10.11 4.75
C PRO A 286 -28.37 11.39 3.94
N LEU A 287 -27.12 11.71 3.63
CA LEU A 287 -26.69 12.95 2.99
C LEU A 287 -26.29 12.78 1.51
N VAL A 288 -25.69 11.64 1.17
CA VAL A 288 -25.09 11.37 -0.14
C VAL A 288 -25.20 9.89 -0.51
N ASP A 289 -25.05 9.57 -1.81
CA ASP A 289 -24.96 8.19 -2.31
C ASP A 289 -23.58 7.59 -1.99
N VAL A 290 -23.52 6.70 -0.99
CA VAL A 290 -22.30 5.99 -0.60
C VAL A 290 -22.14 4.73 -1.45
N VAL A 291 -21.11 4.70 -2.28
CA VAL A 291 -20.89 3.61 -3.26
C VAL A 291 -20.03 2.45 -2.70
N THR A 292 -19.25 2.66 -1.63
CA THR A 292 -18.45 1.59 -1.00
C THR A 292 -19.37 0.53 -0.40
N PRO A 293 -19.22 -0.77 -0.68
CA PRO A 293 -19.95 -1.82 0.00
C PRO A 293 -19.69 -1.83 1.51
N PRO A 294 -20.70 -2.16 2.35
CA PRO A 294 -20.53 -2.16 3.80
C PRO A 294 -19.58 -3.28 4.28
N GLY A 295 -18.69 -2.96 5.22
CA GLY A 295 -17.84 -3.95 5.90
C GLY A 295 -16.62 -4.43 5.12
N GLU A 296 -16.38 -3.94 3.91
CA GLU A 296 -15.30 -4.45 3.04
C GLU A 296 -13.95 -3.76 3.29
N SER A 297 -13.96 -2.46 3.49
CA SER A 297 -12.71 -1.71 3.67
C SER A 297 -12.87 -0.50 4.58
N THR A 298 -11.75 0.19 4.79
CA THR A 298 -11.66 1.44 5.55
C THR A 298 -11.80 2.69 4.68
N LEU A 299 -12.01 2.50 3.37
CA LEU A 299 -12.38 3.56 2.44
C LEU A 299 -13.91 3.73 2.43
N VAL A 300 -14.36 4.96 2.35
CA VAL A 300 -15.77 5.30 2.17
C VAL A 300 -15.86 6.30 1.02
N SER A 301 -16.24 5.81 -0.15
CA SER A 301 -16.42 6.61 -1.36
C SER A 301 -17.88 6.94 -1.57
N PHE A 302 -18.17 8.16 -1.99
CA PHE A 302 -19.53 8.64 -2.18
C PHE A 302 -19.63 9.61 -3.36
N ARG A 303 -20.82 9.74 -3.95
CA ARG A 303 -21.13 10.72 -4.98
C ARG A 303 -21.47 12.06 -4.33
N PRO A 304 -20.72 13.14 -4.60
CA PRO A 304 -21.06 14.45 -4.09
C PRO A 304 -22.29 15.04 -4.83
N PRO A 305 -23.02 15.98 -4.23
CA PRO A 305 -24.15 16.67 -4.87
C PRO A 305 -23.73 17.63 -6.01
N GLY A 306 -22.42 17.82 -6.23
CA GLY A 306 -21.85 18.70 -7.25
C GLY A 306 -20.49 18.22 -7.73
N ASN A 307 -19.63 19.16 -8.14
CA ASN A 307 -18.28 18.82 -8.58
C ASN A 307 -17.41 18.29 -7.41
N PRO A 308 -16.77 17.11 -7.53
CA PRO A 308 -15.93 16.55 -6.48
C PRO A 308 -14.77 17.46 -6.04
N ALA A 309 -14.11 18.13 -6.98
CA ALA A 309 -12.98 19.01 -6.68
C ALA A 309 -13.40 20.23 -5.86
N ASP A 310 -14.55 20.83 -6.19
CA ASP A 310 -15.10 21.98 -5.45
C ASP A 310 -15.46 21.59 -4.02
N LEU A 311 -16.09 20.42 -3.85
CA LEU A 311 -16.41 19.90 -2.51
C LEU A 311 -15.14 19.63 -1.69
N VAL A 312 -14.14 18.99 -2.29
CA VAL A 312 -12.85 18.71 -1.61
C VAL A 312 -12.17 20.00 -1.19
N ALA A 313 -12.17 21.05 -2.03
CA ALA A 313 -11.63 22.36 -1.71
C ALA A 313 -12.39 23.01 -0.53
N ALA A 314 -13.72 23.03 -0.57
CA ALA A 314 -14.55 23.59 0.49
C ALA A 314 -14.40 22.84 1.84
N LEU A 315 -14.26 21.52 1.81
CA LEU A 315 -13.99 20.71 2.99
C LEU A 315 -12.59 21.00 3.56
N ALA A 316 -11.58 21.17 2.69
CA ALA A 316 -10.22 21.49 3.11
C ALA A 316 -10.13 22.85 3.82
N GLU A 317 -10.87 23.86 3.37
CA GLU A 317 -11.00 25.17 4.05
C GLU A 317 -11.56 25.03 5.48
N ARG A 318 -12.42 24.04 5.70
CA ARG A 318 -12.98 23.69 7.02
C ARG A 318 -12.09 22.73 7.81
N GLY A 319 -10.90 22.41 7.29
CA GLY A 319 -9.94 21.51 7.92
C GLY A 319 -10.35 20.03 7.85
N VAL A 320 -11.14 19.63 6.87
CA VAL A 320 -11.49 18.23 6.58
C VAL A 320 -10.75 17.79 5.33
N ILE A 321 -9.84 16.82 5.47
CA ILE A 321 -8.97 16.36 4.39
C ILE A 321 -9.51 15.04 3.85
N VAL A 322 -10.08 15.10 2.68
CA VAL A 322 -10.56 13.96 1.85
C VAL A 322 -9.96 14.07 0.45
N ARG A 323 -10.31 13.16 -0.47
CA ARG A 323 -9.80 13.17 -1.83
C ARG A 323 -10.91 12.98 -2.85
N GLU A 324 -10.84 13.72 -3.97
CA GLU A 324 -11.57 13.35 -5.17
C GLU A 324 -10.97 12.09 -5.82
N VAL A 325 -11.78 11.32 -6.49
CA VAL A 325 -11.34 10.19 -7.32
C VAL A 325 -11.38 10.64 -8.78
N PRO A 326 -10.21 10.94 -9.40
CA PRO A 326 -10.17 11.47 -10.76
C PRO A 326 -10.93 10.59 -11.76
N GLY A 327 -11.75 11.22 -12.61
CA GLY A 327 -12.49 10.57 -13.67
C GLY A 327 -13.72 9.74 -13.22
N ARG A 328 -14.09 9.74 -11.92
CA ARG A 328 -15.15 8.88 -11.39
C ARG A 328 -16.31 9.61 -10.72
N ASN A 329 -16.34 10.90 -10.68
CA ASN A 329 -17.36 11.69 -9.94
C ASN A 329 -17.60 11.18 -8.51
N LEU A 330 -16.51 10.92 -7.78
CA LEU A 330 -16.51 10.40 -6.42
C LEU A 330 -15.61 11.26 -5.53
N VAL A 331 -15.98 11.35 -4.25
CA VAL A 331 -15.12 11.79 -3.15
C VAL A 331 -14.91 10.60 -2.23
N ARG A 332 -13.69 10.43 -1.72
CA ARG A 332 -13.28 9.31 -0.89
C ARG A 332 -12.75 9.78 0.45
N ALA A 333 -13.37 9.35 1.54
CA ALA A 333 -12.84 9.40 2.88
C ALA A 333 -12.04 8.11 3.18
N SER A 334 -10.94 8.23 3.92
CA SER A 334 -10.07 7.12 4.32
C SER A 334 -10.01 7.07 5.85
N CYS A 335 -10.75 6.13 6.47
CA CYS A 335 -10.93 6.03 7.91
C CYS A 335 -9.83 5.14 8.54
N GLY A 336 -8.84 5.76 9.18
CA GLY A 336 -7.81 5.03 9.92
C GLY A 336 -8.26 4.71 11.36
N TRP A 337 -7.53 3.83 12.04
CA TRP A 337 -7.75 3.52 13.45
C TRP A 337 -7.61 4.73 14.39
N TRP A 338 -7.00 5.80 13.93
CA TRP A 338 -6.87 7.10 14.63
C TRP A 338 -8.08 8.03 14.41
N THR A 339 -9.01 7.69 13.53
CA THR A 339 -10.17 8.53 13.20
C THR A 339 -11.11 8.63 14.40
N SER A 340 -11.56 9.84 14.74
CA SER A 340 -12.47 10.12 15.85
C SER A 340 -13.89 10.41 15.36
N GLU A 341 -14.87 10.32 16.28
CA GLU A 341 -16.26 10.73 16.00
C GLU A 341 -16.35 12.20 15.57
N ASP A 342 -15.51 13.09 16.14
CA ASP A 342 -15.47 14.51 15.76
C ASP A 342 -15.01 14.69 14.30
N ASP A 343 -13.98 13.95 13.85
CA ASP A 343 -13.52 14.00 12.46
C ASP A 343 -14.65 13.64 11.50
N LEU A 344 -15.43 12.62 11.84
CA LEU A 344 -16.54 12.14 11.01
C LEU A 344 -17.72 13.11 11.00
N ARG A 345 -18.05 13.72 12.14
CA ARG A 345 -19.08 14.76 12.23
C ARG A 345 -18.70 16.03 11.48
N ARG A 346 -17.42 16.42 11.49
CA ARG A 346 -16.93 17.54 10.68
C ARG A 346 -17.09 17.25 9.18
N LEU A 347 -16.80 16.03 8.72
CA LEU A 347 -17.06 15.62 7.34
C LEU A 347 -18.56 15.71 7.01
N ALA A 348 -19.43 15.09 7.82
CA ALA A 348 -20.88 15.09 7.58
C ALA A 348 -21.48 16.51 7.63
N GLY A 349 -21.05 17.34 8.60
CA GLY A 349 -21.47 18.75 8.70
C GLY A 349 -21.02 19.60 7.51
N GLY A 350 -19.90 19.23 6.87
CA GLY A 350 -19.43 19.88 5.64
C GLY A 350 -20.29 19.57 4.42
N LEU A 351 -21.05 18.47 4.44
CA LEU A 351 -21.99 18.07 3.36
C LEU A 351 -23.41 18.60 3.56
N GLY A 352 -23.83 18.84 4.83
CA GLY A 352 -25.20 19.27 5.16
C GLY A 352 -25.42 20.78 5.18
N GLY A 353 -24.41 21.60 4.90
CA GLY A 353 -24.43 23.08 4.97
C GLY A 353 -24.44 23.74 3.60
N GLY A 354 -25.30 23.30 2.69
CA GLY A 354 -25.61 23.94 1.40
C GLY A 354 -26.96 24.63 1.46
#